data_a26fbd5083590ded433e47d2e16299fc
#
_entry.id   a26fbd5083590ded433e47d2e16299fc
#
_cell.length_a   1.000
_cell.length_b   1.000
_cell.length_c   1.000
_cell.angle_alpha   90.00
_cell.angle_beta   90.00
_cell.angle_gamma   90.00
#
_symmetry.space_group_name_H-M   'P 1'
#
loop_
_entity.id
_entity.type
_entity.pdbx_description
1 polymer ?
#
loop_
_entity_poly.entity_id
_entity_poly.type
_entity_poly.pdbx_seq_one_letter_code
_entity_poly.pdbx_strand_id
1 'polypeptide(L)'
;MVETSHALPLVDVVLLFAYKRTGKTRVSMAFKDYSRAKKGGAADTLYFNAFTEDLFTWDNDLEGDSDRYLSLNTNSRFFNGLKDLVLDEAIARYLHRYADFEFDIDYVDWKITFHKRKAGARNIKISRGEQSLFVWCLFLAICERMLDGHESYQWAKFLYLDDPISSLDDNNAIAVACDLVQLVRRAPSRKDQDGADAPVKVVLSSHHALFFNVVCNEVGRGKDGPKLAHKRYFLQRPDENGKFDLQPTEETPFFHHVALLAELHRAAEPTGRLFTFHFNALRSIMEK
;
A
#
# COMPACT_ATOMS: atom_id res chain seq x y z
N MET A 1 38.95 0.64 24.30
CA MET A 1 37.54 1.00 24.19
C MET A 1 37.01 0.37 22.91
N VAL A 2 36.27 -0.73 23.01
CA VAL A 2 35.69 -1.42 21.87
C VAL A 2 34.34 -0.75 21.63
N GLU A 3 34.25 0.08 20.59
CA GLU A 3 32.95 0.53 20.09
C GLU A 3 32.23 -0.69 19.52
N THR A 4 31.29 -1.22 20.28
CA THR A 4 30.33 -2.17 19.76
C THR A 4 29.40 -1.42 18.82
N SER A 5 29.71 -1.48 17.54
CA SER A 5 28.76 -1.14 16.47
C SER A 5 27.49 -1.97 16.69
N HIS A 6 26.49 -1.38 17.30
CA HIS A 6 25.14 -1.96 17.32
C HIS A 6 24.60 -1.86 15.89
N ALA A 7 24.80 -2.92 15.12
CA ALA A 7 24.10 -3.10 13.87
C ALA A 7 22.60 -3.01 14.18
N LEU A 8 21.94 -2.00 13.67
CA LEU A 8 20.46 -1.87 13.78
C LEU A 8 19.87 -3.19 13.27
N PRO A 9 18.94 -3.81 14.02
CA PRO A 9 18.35 -5.06 13.60
C PRO A 9 17.78 -4.91 12.20
N LEU A 10 18.12 -5.83 11.31
CA LEU A 10 17.60 -5.86 9.94
C LEU A 10 16.10 -6.00 10.01
N VAL A 11 15.38 -4.92 9.78
CA VAL A 11 13.92 -4.88 9.74
C VAL A 11 13.49 -5.16 8.30
N ASP A 12 12.57 -6.10 8.12
CA ASP A 12 12.03 -6.44 6.80
C ASP A 12 10.82 -5.59 6.46
N VAL A 13 9.98 -5.30 7.48
CA VAL A 13 8.73 -4.56 7.33
C VAL A 13 8.62 -3.45 8.36
N VAL A 14 8.32 -2.25 7.90
CA VAL A 14 7.94 -1.11 8.75
C VAL A 14 6.46 -0.80 8.54
N LEU A 15 5.70 -0.82 9.62
CA LEU A 15 4.27 -0.53 9.64
C LEU A 15 4.02 0.82 10.29
N LEU A 16 3.39 1.75 9.56
CA LEU A 16 3.08 3.10 10.01
C LEU A 16 1.57 3.29 10.09
N PHE A 17 1.05 3.45 11.30
CA PHE A 17 -0.32 3.92 11.46
C PHE A 17 -0.35 5.43 11.58
N ALA A 18 -1.29 6.07 10.90
CA ALA A 18 -1.47 7.50 11.01
C ALA A 18 -2.89 7.92 10.60
N TYR A 19 -3.49 8.86 11.30
CA TYR A 19 -4.79 9.40 10.94
C TYR A 19 -4.76 10.15 9.59
N LYS A 20 -5.94 10.38 9.04
CA LYS A 20 -6.08 11.24 7.85
C LYS A 20 -5.49 12.63 8.14
N ARG A 21 -4.81 13.21 7.16
CA ARG A 21 -4.21 14.55 7.22
C ARG A 21 -3.04 14.71 8.21
N THR A 22 -2.43 13.63 8.68
CA THR A 22 -1.20 13.70 9.48
C THR A 22 0.06 13.89 8.66
N GLY A 23 -0.01 13.70 7.33
CA GLY A 23 1.13 13.89 6.44
C GLY A 23 1.80 12.61 5.96
N LYS A 24 1.10 11.45 5.97
CA LYS A 24 1.61 10.17 5.42
C LYS A 24 2.29 10.34 4.06
N THR A 25 1.58 10.96 3.11
CA THR A 25 2.11 11.18 1.76
C THR A 25 3.36 12.05 1.75
N ARG A 26 3.49 13.03 2.67
CA ARG A 26 4.74 13.81 2.81
C ARG A 26 5.90 12.94 3.29
N VAL A 27 5.65 12.01 4.21
CA VAL A 27 6.66 11.05 4.68
C VAL A 27 7.05 10.10 3.54
N SER A 28 6.09 9.59 2.77
CA SER A 28 6.37 8.69 1.65
C SER A 28 7.18 9.38 0.54
N MET A 29 6.87 10.64 0.24
CA MET A 29 7.64 11.43 -0.73
C MET A 29 9.06 11.69 -0.22
N ALA A 30 9.22 12.12 1.04
CA ALA A 30 10.53 12.32 1.65
C ALA A 30 11.37 11.04 1.66
N PHE A 31 10.76 9.88 1.90
CA PHE A 31 11.43 8.58 1.80
C PHE A 31 11.97 8.32 0.40
N LYS A 32 11.16 8.51 -0.63
CA LYS A 32 11.56 8.34 -2.03
C LYS A 32 12.70 9.29 -2.42
N ASP A 33 12.60 10.56 -2.03
CA ASP A 33 13.61 11.57 -2.34
C ASP A 33 14.95 11.27 -1.64
N TYR A 34 14.91 10.86 -0.38
CA TYR A 34 16.11 10.45 0.36
C TYR A 34 16.79 9.23 -0.26
N SER A 35 16.01 8.22 -0.64
CA SER A 35 16.54 7.03 -1.28
C SER A 35 17.16 7.34 -2.64
N ARG A 36 16.47 8.17 -3.44
CA ARG A 36 16.96 8.66 -4.75
C ARG A 36 18.25 9.46 -4.61
N ALA A 37 18.33 10.37 -3.64
CA ALA A 37 19.53 11.19 -3.41
C ALA A 37 20.76 10.35 -3.05
N LYS A 38 20.59 9.31 -2.23
CA LYS A 38 21.68 8.39 -1.87
C LYS A 38 22.23 7.59 -3.05
N LYS A 39 21.50 7.46 -4.13
CA LYS A 39 21.87 6.63 -5.30
C LYS A 39 22.13 7.42 -6.57
N GLY A 40 22.52 8.69 -6.44
CA GLY A 40 22.84 9.50 -7.60
C GLY A 40 21.65 9.76 -8.54
N GLY A 41 20.43 9.76 -8.01
CA GLY A 41 19.22 10.06 -8.76
C GLY A 41 18.41 8.85 -9.24
N ALA A 42 18.92 7.62 -9.10
CA ALA A 42 18.19 6.42 -9.53
C ALA A 42 17.06 6.07 -8.56
N ALA A 43 15.87 5.78 -9.10
CA ALA A 43 14.75 5.28 -8.32
C ALA A 43 15.01 3.82 -7.89
N ASP A 44 14.67 3.49 -6.64
CA ASP A 44 14.80 2.16 -6.07
C ASP A 44 13.58 1.71 -5.24
N THR A 45 12.53 2.50 -5.26
CA THR A 45 11.29 2.27 -4.52
C THR A 45 10.14 2.03 -5.48
N LEU A 46 9.54 0.84 -5.44
CA LEU A 46 8.23 0.59 -6.03
C LEU A 46 7.18 1.20 -5.08
N TYR A 47 6.49 2.22 -5.53
CA TYR A 47 5.57 2.99 -4.72
C TYR A 47 4.13 2.77 -5.18
N PHE A 48 3.26 2.49 -4.23
CA PHE A 48 1.82 2.40 -4.44
C PHE A 48 1.06 3.32 -3.47
N ASN A 49 0.08 4.02 -4.02
CA ASN A 49 -0.91 4.79 -3.29
C ASN A 49 -2.29 4.48 -3.88
N ALA A 50 -3.31 4.33 -3.06
CA ALA A 50 -4.69 4.10 -3.53
C ALA A 50 -5.24 5.23 -4.40
N PHE A 51 -4.70 6.43 -4.27
CA PHE A 51 -5.00 7.57 -5.14
C PHE A 51 -4.08 7.58 -6.37
N THR A 52 -4.19 6.55 -7.20
CA THR A 52 -3.32 6.33 -8.36
C THR A 52 -3.73 7.14 -9.59
N GLU A 53 -4.26 8.35 -9.41
CA GLU A 53 -4.66 9.26 -10.50
C GLU A 53 -3.53 9.54 -11.50
N ASP A 54 -2.27 9.43 -11.04
CA ASP A 54 -1.10 9.56 -11.92
C ASP A 54 -0.87 8.34 -12.83
N LEU A 55 -1.43 7.18 -12.47
CA LEU A 55 -1.22 5.91 -13.16
C LEU A 55 -2.38 5.53 -14.07
N PHE A 56 -3.59 5.99 -13.72
CA PHE A 56 -4.83 5.61 -14.37
C PHE A 56 -5.74 6.81 -14.59
N THR A 57 -6.39 6.85 -15.75
CA THR A 57 -7.44 7.83 -16.05
C THR A 57 -8.70 7.09 -16.47
N TRP A 58 -9.81 7.36 -15.80
CA TRP A 58 -11.10 6.79 -16.15
C TRP A 58 -11.79 7.66 -17.20
N ASP A 59 -12.14 7.04 -18.34
CA ASP A 59 -12.98 7.65 -19.36
C ASP A 59 -14.37 7.07 -19.29
N ASN A 60 -15.37 7.93 -19.21
CA ASN A 60 -16.78 7.55 -19.08
C ASN A 60 -17.60 7.82 -20.35
N ASP A 61 -16.98 8.32 -21.43
CA ASP A 61 -17.68 8.76 -22.62
C ASP A 61 -19.03 9.46 -22.30
N LEU A 62 -18.94 10.67 -21.75
CA LEU A 62 -20.11 11.40 -21.25
C LEU A 62 -21.13 11.74 -22.34
N GLU A 63 -20.73 11.74 -23.61
CA GLU A 63 -21.61 12.07 -24.74
C GLU A 63 -22.28 10.82 -25.31
N GLY A 64 -21.54 9.72 -25.49
CA GLY A 64 -22.04 8.48 -26.09
C GLY A 64 -22.56 7.43 -25.09
N ASP A 65 -22.13 7.51 -23.84
CA ASP A 65 -22.38 6.54 -22.75
C ASP A 65 -22.13 5.06 -23.16
N SER A 66 -21.26 4.88 -24.16
CA SER A 66 -20.97 3.58 -24.79
C SER A 66 -19.54 3.09 -24.51
N ASP A 67 -18.56 3.97 -24.53
CA ASP A 67 -17.17 3.64 -24.33
C ASP A 67 -16.69 3.99 -22.92
N ARG A 68 -16.46 2.93 -22.12
CA ARG A 68 -16.02 3.05 -20.73
C ARG A 68 -14.78 2.23 -20.55
N TYR A 69 -13.68 2.90 -20.24
CA TYR A 69 -12.40 2.25 -20.06
C TYR A 69 -11.51 2.97 -19.06
N LEU A 70 -10.56 2.23 -18.54
CA LEU A 70 -9.49 2.76 -17.71
C LEU A 70 -8.23 2.86 -18.56
N SER A 71 -7.71 4.05 -18.80
CA SER A 71 -6.44 4.27 -19.49
C SER A 71 -5.27 4.14 -18.55
N LEU A 72 -4.19 3.48 -19.02
CA LEU A 72 -2.93 3.37 -18.30
C LEU A 72 -1.95 4.45 -18.75
N ASN A 73 -1.30 5.10 -17.78
CA ASN A 73 -0.20 6.02 -18.07
C ASN A 73 1.12 5.25 -18.29
N THR A 74 1.39 4.86 -19.51
CA THR A 74 2.55 4.06 -19.89
C THR A 74 3.90 4.73 -19.69
N ASN A 75 3.94 6.04 -19.45
CA ASN A 75 5.17 6.77 -19.14
C ASN A 75 5.67 6.49 -17.70
N SER A 76 4.85 5.85 -16.88
CA SER A 76 5.25 5.47 -15.53
C SER A 76 6.13 4.24 -15.54
N ARG A 77 7.28 4.29 -14.83
CA ARG A 77 8.13 3.12 -14.60
C ARG A 77 7.42 1.97 -13.86
N PHE A 78 6.28 2.26 -13.27
CA PHE A 78 5.41 1.27 -12.65
C PHE A 78 4.95 0.21 -13.64
N PHE A 79 4.72 0.60 -14.89
CA PHE A 79 4.28 -0.27 -15.97
C PHE A 79 5.40 -0.75 -16.90
N ASN A 80 6.68 -0.55 -16.50
CA ASN A 80 7.79 -1.04 -17.30
C ASN A 80 7.68 -2.55 -17.51
N GLY A 81 7.68 -2.97 -18.76
CA GLY A 81 7.54 -4.38 -19.11
C GLY A 81 6.14 -4.97 -18.92
N LEU A 82 5.11 -4.16 -18.67
CA LEU A 82 3.74 -4.65 -18.45
C LEU A 82 3.26 -5.56 -19.58
N LYS A 83 3.57 -5.20 -20.83
CA LYS A 83 3.22 -5.99 -22.02
C LYS A 83 3.88 -7.38 -22.03
N ASP A 84 5.11 -7.46 -21.55
CA ASP A 84 5.90 -8.70 -21.53
C ASP A 84 5.60 -9.57 -20.31
N LEU A 85 4.93 -8.99 -19.29
CA LEU A 85 4.67 -9.65 -18.02
C LEU A 85 3.49 -10.62 -18.05
N VAL A 86 2.61 -10.54 -19.06
CA VAL A 86 1.38 -11.36 -19.17
C VAL A 86 0.65 -11.40 -17.82
N LEU A 87 0.21 -10.23 -17.34
CA LEU A 87 -0.36 -10.09 -15.99
C LEU A 87 -1.83 -10.52 -15.89
N ASP A 88 -2.50 -10.73 -17.02
CA ASP A 88 -3.95 -10.99 -17.08
C ASP A 88 -4.36 -12.12 -16.15
N GLU A 89 -3.67 -13.25 -16.17
CA GLU A 89 -3.97 -14.40 -15.30
C GLU A 89 -3.71 -14.07 -13.81
N ALA A 90 -2.63 -13.35 -13.52
CA ALA A 90 -2.31 -12.98 -12.15
C ALA A 90 -3.33 -11.99 -11.58
N ILE A 91 -3.70 -10.98 -12.37
CA ILE A 91 -4.74 -10.01 -12.00
C ILE A 91 -6.09 -10.73 -11.80
N ALA A 92 -6.48 -11.59 -12.76
CA ALA A 92 -7.75 -12.34 -12.69
C ALA A 92 -7.81 -13.22 -11.43
N ARG A 93 -6.71 -13.90 -11.09
CA ARG A 93 -6.63 -14.74 -9.88
C ARG A 93 -6.90 -13.95 -8.59
N TYR A 94 -6.36 -12.73 -8.48
CA TYR A 94 -6.66 -11.84 -7.35
C TYR A 94 -8.09 -11.30 -7.45
N LEU A 95 -8.49 -10.79 -8.59
CA LEU A 95 -9.80 -10.15 -8.78
C LEU A 95 -10.97 -11.09 -8.51
N HIS A 96 -10.87 -12.36 -8.91
CA HIS A 96 -11.90 -13.38 -8.70
C HIS A 96 -12.23 -13.64 -7.22
N ARG A 97 -11.35 -13.24 -6.32
CA ARG A 97 -11.56 -13.36 -4.86
C ARG A 97 -12.42 -12.24 -4.28
N TYR A 98 -12.52 -11.14 -5.00
CA TYR A 98 -13.10 -9.90 -4.49
C TYR A 98 -14.29 -9.39 -5.30
N ALA A 99 -14.41 -9.75 -6.60
CA ALA A 99 -15.35 -9.15 -7.50
C ALA A 99 -15.95 -10.14 -8.51
N ASP A 100 -17.14 -9.79 -9.02
CA ASP A 100 -17.91 -10.60 -9.97
C ASP A 100 -17.78 -10.12 -11.43
N PHE A 101 -16.86 -9.22 -11.71
CA PHE A 101 -16.57 -8.76 -13.06
C PHE A 101 -15.25 -9.28 -13.56
N GLU A 102 -15.08 -9.24 -14.86
CA GLU A 102 -13.85 -9.56 -15.59
C GLU A 102 -13.37 -8.33 -16.37
N PHE A 103 -12.20 -8.42 -16.96
CA PHE A 103 -11.57 -7.32 -17.67
C PHE A 103 -10.83 -7.82 -18.90
N ASP A 104 -10.66 -6.93 -19.87
CA ASP A 104 -9.78 -7.11 -21.02
C ASP A 104 -8.78 -5.97 -21.06
N ILE A 105 -7.50 -6.27 -21.29
CA ILE A 105 -6.42 -5.28 -21.46
C ILE A 105 -6.06 -5.17 -22.92
N ASP A 106 -6.26 -3.99 -23.50
CA ASP A 106 -5.71 -3.66 -24.81
C ASP A 106 -4.29 -3.09 -24.63
N TYR A 107 -3.30 -3.89 -24.97
CA TYR A 107 -1.87 -3.53 -24.89
C TYR A 107 -1.39 -2.67 -26.07
N VAL A 108 -2.25 -2.33 -27.04
CA VAL A 108 -1.97 -1.41 -28.13
C VAL A 108 -2.34 0.01 -27.71
N ASP A 109 -3.60 0.17 -27.29
CA ASP A 109 -4.14 1.47 -26.87
C ASP A 109 -3.99 1.74 -25.38
N TRP A 110 -3.50 0.75 -24.62
CA TRP A 110 -3.34 0.80 -23.17
C TRP A 110 -4.63 1.13 -22.43
N LYS A 111 -5.69 0.44 -22.85
CA LYS A 111 -7.04 0.57 -22.30
C LYS A 111 -7.46 -0.71 -21.60
N ILE A 112 -8.21 -0.57 -20.52
CA ILE A 112 -8.82 -1.69 -19.82
C ILE A 112 -10.32 -1.50 -19.84
N THR A 113 -11.02 -2.50 -20.32
CA THR A 113 -12.49 -2.57 -20.35
C THR A 113 -12.98 -3.63 -19.38
N PHE A 114 -14.19 -3.48 -18.90
CA PHE A 114 -14.78 -4.37 -17.91
C PHE A 114 -16.06 -5.01 -18.44
N HIS A 115 -16.31 -6.27 -18.05
CA HIS A 115 -17.49 -7.02 -18.45
C HIS A 115 -18.00 -7.92 -17.32
N LYS A 116 -19.26 -8.31 -17.35
CA LYS A 116 -19.83 -9.23 -16.35
C LYS A 116 -19.49 -10.67 -16.68
N ARG A 117 -19.03 -11.42 -15.69
CA ARG A 117 -18.64 -12.83 -15.82
C ARG A 117 -19.76 -13.72 -16.39
N LYS A 118 -21.02 -13.48 -16.03
CA LYS A 118 -22.15 -14.37 -16.37
C LYS A 118 -23.17 -13.81 -17.37
N ALA A 119 -23.14 -12.53 -17.69
CA ALA A 119 -24.23 -11.86 -18.41
C ALA A 119 -23.87 -11.41 -19.83
N GLY A 120 -22.67 -11.62 -20.30
CA GLY A 120 -22.22 -11.20 -21.65
C GLY A 120 -22.23 -9.70 -21.91
N ALA A 121 -22.61 -8.88 -20.91
CA ALA A 121 -22.60 -7.43 -21.01
C ALA A 121 -21.14 -6.96 -21.03
N ARG A 122 -20.74 -6.31 -22.12
CA ARG A 122 -19.41 -5.71 -22.31
C ARG A 122 -19.45 -4.21 -21.98
N ASN A 123 -18.28 -3.64 -21.72
CA ASN A 123 -18.09 -2.21 -21.43
C ASN A 123 -18.97 -1.71 -20.27
N ILE A 124 -19.05 -2.52 -19.20
CA ILE A 124 -19.82 -2.15 -18.03
C ILE A 124 -19.16 -1.02 -17.25
N LYS A 125 -19.98 -0.16 -16.66
CA LYS A 125 -19.52 0.80 -15.67
C LYS A 125 -19.29 0.10 -14.34
N ILE A 126 -18.09 0.21 -13.79
CA ILE A 126 -17.78 -0.24 -12.44
C ILE A 126 -17.81 0.93 -11.45
N SER A 127 -18.11 0.64 -10.20
CA SER A 127 -18.10 1.62 -9.12
C SER A 127 -16.64 2.05 -8.79
N ARG A 128 -16.49 3.18 -8.10
CA ARG A 128 -15.14 3.62 -7.63
C ARG A 128 -14.48 2.60 -6.71
N GLY A 129 -15.24 1.89 -5.88
CA GLY A 129 -14.70 0.82 -5.04
C GLY A 129 -14.17 -0.35 -5.86
N GLU A 130 -14.92 -0.78 -6.87
CA GLU A 130 -14.51 -1.84 -7.80
C GLU A 130 -13.30 -1.42 -8.63
N GLN A 131 -13.23 -0.16 -9.07
CA GLN A 131 -12.05 0.39 -9.74
C GLN A 131 -10.81 0.33 -8.83
N SER A 132 -10.92 0.79 -7.59
CA SER A 132 -9.83 0.74 -6.62
C SER A 132 -9.37 -0.69 -6.35
N LEU A 133 -10.31 -1.61 -6.31
CA LEU A 133 -10.06 -3.03 -6.13
C LEU A 133 -9.31 -3.64 -7.33
N PHE A 134 -9.71 -3.30 -8.55
CA PHE A 134 -9.02 -3.74 -9.77
C PHE A 134 -7.57 -3.22 -9.79
N VAL A 135 -7.38 -1.92 -9.53
CA VAL A 135 -6.04 -1.30 -9.45
C VAL A 135 -5.19 -1.97 -8.37
N TRP A 136 -5.78 -2.34 -7.24
CA TRP A 136 -5.12 -3.13 -6.21
C TRP A 136 -4.68 -4.52 -6.71
N CYS A 137 -5.55 -5.25 -7.41
CA CYS A 137 -5.22 -6.55 -7.98
C CYS A 137 -4.09 -6.47 -9.00
N LEU A 138 -4.11 -5.46 -9.87
CA LEU A 138 -3.02 -5.18 -10.79
C LEU A 138 -1.71 -4.91 -10.05
N PHE A 139 -1.76 -4.11 -8.98
CA PHE A 139 -0.59 -3.85 -8.16
C PHE A 139 -0.05 -5.12 -7.50
N LEU A 140 -0.90 -5.99 -6.94
CA LEU A 140 -0.46 -7.27 -6.38
C LEU A 140 0.22 -8.15 -7.44
N ALA A 141 -0.31 -8.18 -8.66
CA ALA A 141 0.28 -8.92 -9.76
C ALA A 141 1.67 -8.38 -10.14
N ILE A 142 1.85 -7.07 -10.17
CA ILE A 142 3.16 -6.42 -10.39
C ILE A 142 4.12 -6.75 -9.24
N CYS A 143 3.68 -6.67 -7.99
CA CYS A 143 4.49 -7.05 -6.84
C CYS A 143 4.93 -8.50 -6.89
N GLU A 144 4.06 -9.39 -7.32
CA GLU A 144 4.39 -10.81 -7.51
C GLU A 144 5.54 -10.97 -8.49
N ARG A 145 5.48 -10.32 -9.66
CA ARG A 145 6.56 -10.34 -10.66
C ARG A 145 7.86 -9.71 -10.14
N MET A 146 7.76 -8.62 -9.39
CA MET A 146 8.91 -8.02 -8.72
C MET A 146 9.57 -9.02 -7.75
N LEU A 147 8.78 -9.73 -6.97
CA LEU A 147 9.26 -10.71 -5.99
C LEU A 147 9.75 -12.01 -6.63
N ASP A 148 9.28 -12.34 -7.84
CA ASP A 148 9.82 -13.43 -8.68
C ASP A 148 11.18 -13.09 -9.30
N GLY A 149 11.69 -11.87 -9.10
CA GLY A 149 12.98 -11.45 -9.62
C GLY A 149 12.96 -11.05 -11.11
N HIS A 150 11.79 -10.67 -11.64
CA HIS A 150 11.68 -10.26 -13.05
C HIS A 150 12.58 -9.07 -13.38
N GLU A 151 13.21 -9.08 -14.56
CA GLU A 151 14.22 -8.10 -15.00
C GLU A 151 13.73 -6.64 -14.91
N SER A 152 12.47 -6.40 -15.29
CA SER A 152 11.88 -5.06 -15.26
C SER A 152 11.84 -4.42 -13.87
N TYR A 153 11.97 -5.20 -12.79
CA TYR A 153 11.87 -4.73 -11.39
C TYR A 153 13.13 -5.00 -10.56
N GLN A 154 14.26 -5.36 -11.16
CA GLN A 154 15.51 -5.59 -10.42
C GLN A 154 16.02 -4.34 -9.69
N TRP A 155 15.68 -3.18 -10.20
CA TRP A 155 15.99 -1.90 -9.59
C TRP A 155 15.30 -1.69 -8.23
N ALA A 156 14.17 -2.38 -7.95
CA ALA A 156 13.38 -2.20 -6.75
C ALA A 156 14.05 -2.84 -5.54
N LYS A 157 14.38 -2.03 -4.54
CA LYS A 157 14.92 -2.44 -3.24
C LYS A 157 13.94 -2.19 -2.10
N PHE A 158 12.99 -1.31 -2.35
CA PHE A 158 11.93 -0.95 -1.43
C PHE A 158 10.57 -1.09 -2.10
N LEU A 159 9.61 -1.57 -1.32
CA LEU A 159 8.19 -1.54 -1.61
C LEU A 159 7.53 -0.59 -0.63
N TYR A 160 6.99 0.52 -1.09
CA TYR A 160 6.28 1.47 -0.25
C TYR A 160 4.79 1.50 -0.60
N LEU A 161 3.96 1.14 0.38
CA LEU A 161 2.50 1.13 0.29
C LEU A 161 1.95 2.29 1.11
N ASP A 162 1.47 3.33 0.44
CA ASP A 162 0.90 4.50 1.09
C ASP A 162 -0.62 4.44 1.02
N ASP A 163 -1.23 4.03 2.12
CA ASP A 163 -2.68 3.95 2.28
C ASP A 163 -3.36 3.10 1.19
N PRO A 164 -2.97 1.83 1.03
CA PRO A 164 -3.32 1.01 -0.13
C PRO A 164 -4.83 0.77 -0.29
N ILE A 165 -5.59 0.95 0.79
CA ILE A 165 -7.05 0.82 0.77
C ILE A 165 -7.69 2.11 1.30
N SER A 166 -8.40 2.83 0.44
CA SER A 166 -9.08 4.09 0.83
C SER A 166 -10.59 4.01 0.80
N SER A 167 -11.18 3.05 0.10
CA SER A 167 -12.62 2.96 -0.18
C SER A 167 -13.17 1.53 -0.23
N LEU A 168 -12.49 0.58 0.41
CA LEU A 168 -12.97 -0.79 0.54
C LEU A 168 -13.84 -0.96 1.79
N ASP A 169 -14.81 -1.86 1.71
CA ASP A 169 -15.56 -2.32 2.88
C ASP A 169 -14.69 -3.19 3.81
N ASP A 170 -15.16 -3.43 5.02
CA ASP A 170 -14.39 -4.14 6.05
C ASP A 170 -14.05 -5.59 5.65
N ASN A 171 -14.92 -6.29 4.90
CA ASN A 171 -14.66 -7.67 4.47
C ASN A 171 -13.52 -7.72 3.45
N ASN A 172 -13.57 -6.84 2.45
CA ASN A 172 -12.51 -6.71 1.46
C ASN A 172 -11.21 -6.23 2.11
N ALA A 173 -11.27 -5.32 3.09
CA ALA A 173 -10.09 -4.86 3.81
C ALA A 173 -9.35 -6.00 4.52
N ILE A 174 -10.06 -6.95 5.14
CA ILE A 174 -9.46 -8.14 5.77
C ILE A 174 -8.78 -9.03 4.74
N ALA A 175 -9.50 -9.37 3.67
CA ALA A 175 -8.98 -10.26 2.63
C ALA A 175 -7.75 -9.67 1.93
N VAL A 176 -7.80 -8.39 1.58
CA VAL A 176 -6.69 -7.62 1.00
C VAL A 176 -5.47 -7.58 1.93
N ALA A 177 -5.67 -7.42 3.24
CA ALA A 177 -4.59 -7.44 4.21
C ALA A 177 -3.90 -8.81 4.27
N CYS A 178 -4.67 -9.89 4.26
CA CYS A 178 -4.13 -11.25 4.27
C CYS A 178 -3.33 -11.54 2.99
N ASP A 179 -3.86 -11.20 1.81
CA ASP A 179 -3.17 -11.42 0.54
C ASP A 179 -1.88 -10.60 0.46
N LEU A 180 -1.91 -9.35 0.91
CA LEU A 180 -0.72 -8.52 0.98
C LEU A 180 0.36 -9.14 1.85
N VAL A 181 0.02 -9.61 3.05
CA VAL A 181 1.02 -10.18 3.96
C VAL A 181 1.61 -11.47 3.40
N GLN A 182 0.81 -12.32 2.74
CA GLN A 182 1.32 -13.50 2.06
C GLN A 182 2.37 -13.14 1.01
N LEU A 183 2.11 -12.08 0.24
CA LEU A 183 3.05 -11.59 -0.76
C LEU A 183 4.32 -11.01 -0.11
N VAL A 184 4.15 -10.16 0.91
CA VAL A 184 5.25 -9.49 1.63
C VAL A 184 6.19 -10.49 2.32
N ARG A 185 5.70 -11.67 2.74
CA ARG A 185 6.54 -12.74 3.31
C ARG A 185 7.64 -13.23 2.37
N ARG A 186 7.48 -13.04 1.07
CA ARG A 186 8.47 -13.40 0.05
C ARG A 186 9.58 -12.37 -0.10
N ALA A 187 9.37 -11.14 0.38
CA ALA A 187 10.28 -10.02 0.15
C ALA A 187 11.70 -10.22 0.70
N PRO A 188 11.92 -10.77 1.92
CA PRO A 188 13.26 -11.00 2.45
C PRO A 188 14.06 -12.08 1.70
N SER A 189 13.37 -13.05 1.08
CA SER A 189 13.99 -14.19 0.37
C SER A 189 14.00 -14.00 -1.16
N ARG A 190 13.68 -12.79 -1.64
CA ARG A 190 13.73 -12.49 -3.07
C ARG A 190 15.10 -12.75 -3.64
N LYS A 191 15.14 -13.38 -4.80
CA LYS A 191 16.32 -13.56 -5.64
C LYS A 191 16.25 -12.65 -6.86
N ASP A 192 17.39 -12.28 -7.41
CA ASP A 192 17.47 -11.68 -8.74
C ASP A 192 17.45 -12.76 -9.84
N GLN A 193 17.61 -12.37 -11.10
CA GLN A 193 17.63 -13.28 -12.24
C GLN A 193 18.78 -14.29 -12.18
N ASP A 194 19.91 -13.90 -11.59
CA ASP A 194 21.11 -14.72 -11.48
C ASP A 194 21.04 -15.65 -10.26
N GLY A 195 19.94 -15.59 -9.50
CA GLY A 195 19.70 -16.37 -8.29
C GLY A 195 20.40 -15.81 -7.04
N ALA A 196 21.01 -14.63 -7.12
CA ALA A 196 21.64 -13.98 -5.99
C ALA A 196 20.59 -13.35 -5.04
N ASP A 197 20.94 -13.21 -3.76
CA ASP A 197 20.07 -12.60 -2.77
C ASP A 197 19.84 -11.11 -3.07
N ALA A 198 18.61 -10.75 -3.30
CA ALA A 198 18.18 -9.39 -3.60
C ALA A 198 16.93 -8.99 -2.76
N PRO A 199 17.02 -8.99 -1.42
CA PRO A 199 15.88 -8.77 -0.54
C PRO A 199 15.26 -7.39 -0.77
N VAL A 200 13.92 -7.33 -0.62
CA VAL A 200 13.13 -6.11 -0.67
C VAL A 200 12.68 -5.75 0.72
N LYS A 201 12.83 -4.49 1.12
CA LYS A 201 12.31 -3.95 2.37
C LYS A 201 10.95 -3.30 2.12
N VAL A 202 10.02 -3.51 3.05
CA VAL A 202 8.63 -3.06 2.89
C VAL A 202 8.30 -1.98 3.89
N VAL A 203 7.69 -0.90 3.42
CA VAL A 203 7.08 0.13 4.26
C VAL A 203 5.59 0.21 3.92
N LEU A 204 4.75 0.10 4.93
CA LEU A 204 3.31 0.22 4.78
C LEU A 204 2.80 1.31 5.70
N SER A 205 2.13 2.30 5.14
CA SER A 205 1.40 3.31 5.90
C SER A 205 -0.11 3.17 5.68
N SER A 206 -0.92 3.30 6.74
CA SER A 206 -2.37 3.28 6.61
C SER A 206 -3.05 4.11 7.70
N HIS A 207 -4.24 4.62 7.37
CA HIS A 207 -5.16 5.22 8.34
C HIS A 207 -6.35 4.28 8.67
N HIS A 208 -6.49 3.17 7.95
CA HIS A 208 -7.58 2.23 8.12
C HIS A 208 -7.26 1.26 9.26
N ALA A 209 -7.90 1.45 10.41
CA ALA A 209 -7.55 0.72 11.64
C ALA A 209 -7.70 -0.80 11.51
N LEU A 210 -8.80 -1.28 10.93
CA LEU A 210 -9.05 -2.72 10.76
C LEU A 210 -7.98 -3.35 9.87
N PHE A 211 -7.73 -2.78 8.71
CA PHE A 211 -6.69 -3.25 7.79
C PHE A 211 -5.32 -3.30 8.48
N PHE A 212 -4.92 -2.20 9.13
CA PHE A 212 -3.65 -2.12 9.83
C PHE A 212 -3.51 -3.18 10.92
N ASN A 213 -4.56 -3.41 11.70
CA ASN A 213 -4.57 -4.42 12.75
C ASN A 213 -4.44 -5.83 12.18
N VAL A 214 -5.15 -6.15 11.08
CA VAL A 214 -5.03 -7.44 10.41
C VAL A 214 -3.60 -7.64 9.89
N VAL A 215 -3.02 -6.64 9.22
CA VAL A 215 -1.63 -6.69 8.77
C VAL A 215 -0.66 -6.91 9.92
N CYS A 216 -0.80 -6.17 11.03
CA CYS A 216 0.04 -6.34 12.22
C CYS A 216 -0.03 -7.76 12.80
N ASN A 217 -1.23 -8.34 12.83
CA ASN A 217 -1.44 -9.69 13.30
C ASN A 217 -0.80 -10.72 12.39
N GLU A 218 -1.08 -10.61 11.10
CA GLU A 218 -0.59 -11.57 10.12
C GLU A 218 0.94 -11.51 9.98
N VAL A 219 1.56 -10.34 9.96
CA VAL A 219 3.03 -10.19 9.94
C VAL A 219 3.68 -10.84 11.17
N GLY A 220 3.03 -10.75 12.34
CA GLY A 220 3.51 -11.36 13.58
C GLY A 220 3.32 -12.89 13.68
N ARG A 221 2.39 -13.44 12.88
CA ARG A 221 2.09 -14.89 12.88
C ARG A 221 3.08 -15.64 12.00
N GLY A 222 3.77 -16.64 12.58
CA GLY A 222 4.69 -17.52 11.85
C GLY A 222 4.04 -18.80 11.30
N LYS A 223 2.70 -18.89 11.17
CA LYS A 223 2.02 -20.14 10.82
C LYS A 223 2.30 -20.64 9.39
N ASP A 224 2.45 -19.73 8.43
CA ASP A 224 2.54 -20.05 7.01
C ASP A 224 3.84 -19.58 6.35
N GLY A 225 4.93 -19.43 7.15
CA GLY A 225 6.22 -18.98 6.64
C GLY A 225 7.10 -18.36 7.71
N PRO A 226 8.30 -17.90 7.36
CA PRO A 226 9.22 -17.28 8.30
C PRO A 226 8.59 -16.03 8.92
N LYS A 227 8.81 -15.86 10.22
CA LYS A 227 8.41 -14.66 10.95
C LYS A 227 9.19 -13.46 10.38
N LEU A 228 8.48 -12.44 9.91
CA LEU A 228 9.09 -11.21 9.41
C LEU A 228 9.63 -10.36 10.57
N ALA A 229 10.86 -9.89 10.43
CA ALA A 229 11.39 -8.87 11.33
C ALA A 229 10.68 -7.54 11.01
N HIS A 230 9.84 -7.07 11.94
CA HIS A 230 9.02 -5.90 11.70
C HIS A 230 9.05 -4.92 12.86
N LYS A 231 8.78 -3.65 12.55
CA LYS A 231 8.58 -2.58 13.51
C LYS A 231 7.29 -1.85 13.22
N ARG A 232 6.62 -1.38 14.26
CA ARG A 232 5.34 -0.69 14.21
C ARG A 232 5.48 0.68 14.81
N TYR A 233 4.96 1.69 14.11
CA TYR A 233 5.02 3.06 14.56
C TYR A 233 3.67 3.74 14.38
N PHE A 234 3.40 4.67 15.28
CA PHE A 234 2.37 5.67 15.12
C PHE A 234 3.02 6.95 14.62
N LEU A 235 2.58 7.44 13.46
CA LEU A 235 3.04 8.70 12.90
C LEU A 235 2.21 9.83 13.47
N GLN A 236 2.85 10.69 14.25
CA GLN A 236 2.23 11.88 14.76
C GLN A 236 2.30 13.03 13.74
N ARG A 237 1.40 14.00 13.93
CA ARG A 237 1.42 15.21 13.12
C ARG A 237 2.73 15.96 13.33
N PRO A 238 3.30 16.56 12.26
CA PRO A 238 4.53 17.33 12.42
C PRO A 238 4.33 18.49 13.38
N ASP A 239 5.37 18.77 14.15
CA ASP A 239 5.46 19.92 15.03
C ASP A 239 5.49 21.25 14.23
N GLU A 240 5.65 22.38 14.94
CA GLU A 240 5.73 23.71 14.30
C GLU A 240 6.91 23.84 13.32
N ASN A 241 7.96 23.06 13.53
CA ASN A 241 9.15 23.03 12.67
C ASN A 241 8.99 22.07 11.49
N GLY A 242 7.83 21.43 11.35
CA GLY A 242 7.55 20.45 10.30
C GLY A 242 8.18 19.08 10.53
N LYS A 243 8.71 18.82 11.74
CA LYS A 243 9.33 17.54 12.10
C LYS A 243 8.25 16.51 12.45
N PHE A 244 8.31 15.35 11.81
CA PHE A 244 7.45 14.22 12.13
C PHE A 244 8.01 13.45 13.34
N ASP A 245 7.12 12.97 14.19
CA ASP A 245 7.45 12.06 15.27
C ASP A 245 6.90 10.64 14.98
N LEU A 246 7.74 9.64 15.20
CA LEU A 246 7.43 8.23 15.02
C LEU A 246 7.47 7.55 16.38
N GLN A 247 6.30 7.30 16.96
CA GLN A 247 6.20 6.61 18.25
C GLN A 247 6.12 5.10 18.05
N PRO A 248 7.04 4.30 18.63
CA PRO A 248 6.93 2.84 18.61
C PRO A 248 5.62 2.38 19.26
N THR A 249 4.93 1.40 18.62
CA THR A 249 3.66 0.83 19.15
C THR A 249 3.73 -0.69 19.27
N GLU A 250 4.90 -1.23 19.55
CA GLU A 250 5.13 -2.69 19.58
C GLU A 250 4.30 -3.39 20.65
N GLU A 251 4.06 -2.73 21.78
CA GLU A 251 3.35 -3.30 22.93
C GLU A 251 1.81 -3.15 22.87
N THR A 252 1.29 -2.26 22.01
CA THR A 252 -0.14 -1.93 21.98
C THR A 252 -0.76 -1.92 20.59
N PRO A 253 -0.54 -2.93 19.73
CA PRO A 253 -1.06 -2.92 18.35
C PRO A 253 -2.59 -2.99 18.26
N PHE A 254 -3.25 -3.45 19.33
CA PHE A 254 -4.70 -3.67 19.37
C PHE A 254 -5.49 -2.56 20.06
N PHE A 255 -4.81 -1.71 20.83
CA PHE A 255 -5.46 -0.65 21.58
C PHE A 255 -5.43 0.68 20.84
N HIS A 256 -5.89 0.64 19.59
CA HIS A 256 -6.07 1.83 18.78
C HIS A 256 -6.85 2.92 19.55
N HIS A 257 -7.89 2.52 20.28
CA HIS A 257 -8.66 3.43 21.12
C HIS A 257 -7.87 3.95 22.32
N VAL A 258 -6.99 3.13 22.91
CA VAL A 258 -6.13 3.56 24.02
C VAL A 258 -5.05 4.53 23.56
N ALA A 259 -4.41 4.26 22.41
CA ALA A 259 -3.46 5.20 21.81
C ALA A 259 -4.13 6.54 21.47
N LEU A 260 -5.36 6.48 20.95
CA LEU A 260 -6.16 7.65 20.64
C LEU A 260 -6.58 8.42 21.91
N LEU A 261 -6.99 7.72 22.96
CA LEU A 261 -7.31 8.33 24.27
C LEU A 261 -6.07 8.98 24.88
N ALA A 262 -4.90 8.34 24.79
CA ALA A 262 -3.64 8.91 25.26
C ALA A 262 -3.25 10.18 24.49
N GLU A 263 -3.50 10.22 23.18
CA GLU A 263 -3.29 11.40 22.35
C GLU A 263 -4.27 12.53 22.72
N LEU A 264 -5.56 12.20 22.88
CA LEU A 264 -6.57 13.16 23.33
C LEU A 264 -6.24 13.72 24.71
N HIS A 265 -5.76 12.88 25.62
CA HIS A 265 -5.33 13.31 26.95
C HIS A 265 -4.16 14.30 26.88
N ARG A 266 -3.12 13.98 26.11
CA ARG A 266 -1.99 14.89 25.88
C ARG A 266 -2.40 16.21 25.23
N ALA A 267 -3.31 16.16 24.26
CA ALA A 267 -3.81 17.37 23.60
C ALA A 267 -4.66 18.24 24.53
N ALA A 268 -5.28 17.65 25.54
CA ALA A 268 -6.09 18.35 26.56
C ALA A 268 -5.27 18.92 27.73
N GLU A 269 -3.98 18.58 27.87
CA GLU A 269 -3.10 19.14 28.88
C GLU A 269 -2.85 20.65 28.64
N PRO A 270 -2.48 21.42 29.65
CA PRO A 270 -2.28 22.88 29.54
C PRO A 270 -1.27 23.31 28.49
N THR A 271 -0.29 22.43 28.17
CA THR A 271 0.71 22.61 27.14
C THR A 271 0.31 21.96 25.81
N GLY A 272 -0.79 21.24 25.79
CA GLY A 272 -1.29 20.52 24.63
C GLY A 272 -1.99 21.45 23.63
N ARG A 273 -2.11 20.99 22.40
CA ARG A 273 -2.80 21.70 21.32
C ARG A 273 -3.94 20.84 20.76
N LEU A 274 -5.13 21.41 20.74
CA LEU A 274 -6.30 20.78 20.16
C LEU A 274 -6.39 21.12 18.66
N PHE A 275 -6.56 20.09 17.84
CA PHE A 275 -6.78 20.19 16.42
C PHE A 275 -8.11 19.52 16.03
N THR A 276 -8.65 19.84 14.87
CA THR A 276 -9.92 19.28 14.36
C THR A 276 -9.93 17.74 14.35
N PHE A 277 -8.77 17.10 14.10
CA PHE A 277 -8.70 15.64 14.10
C PHE A 277 -8.93 15.03 15.48
N HIS A 278 -8.60 15.72 16.59
CA HIS A 278 -8.88 15.24 17.96
C HIS A 278 -10.38 15.11 18.21
N PHE A 279 -11.18 16.05 17.67
CA PHE A 279 -12.64 15.97 17.77
C PHE A 279 -13.21 14.82 16.94
N ASN A 280 -12.68 14.60 15.75
CA ASN A 280 -13.07 13.44 14.92
C ASN A 280 -12.66 12.11 15.57
N ALA A 281 -11.53 12.11 16.25
CA ALA A 281 -11.03 10.97 17.00
C ALA A 281 -11.95 10.66 18.20
N LEU A 282 -12.29 11.67 18.97
CA LEU A 282 -13.21 11.55 20.11
C LEU A 282 -14.58 11.04 19.63
N ARG A 283 -15.11 11.63 18.58
CA ARG A 283 -16.37 11.18 17.96
C ARG A 283 -16.31 9.70 17.55
N SER A 284 -15.24 9.28 16.89
CA SER A 284 -15.04 7.88 16.48
C SER A 284 -14.98 6.89 17.65
N ILE A 285 -14.52 7.32 18.83
CA ILE A 285 -14.57 6.51 20.05
C ILE A 285 -15.97 6.44 20.62
N MET A 286 -16.72 7.56 20.60
CA MET A 286 -18.04 7.66 21.21
C MET A 286 -19.14 7.01 20.37
N GLU A 287 -18.96 6.85 19.05
CA GLU A 287 -19.92 6.22 18.13
C GLU A 287 -19.81 4.68 18.09
N LYS A 288 -18.86 4.07 18.83
CA LYS A 288 -18.66 2.62 18.97
C LYS A 288 -19.04 2.13 20.36
#